data_434e9b77f879d49725c1600407919613
#
_entry.id   434e9b77f879d49725c1600407919613
#
_cell.length_a   1.000
_cell.length_b   1.000
_cell.length_c   1.000
_cell.angle_alpha   90.00
_cell.angle_beta   90.00
_cell.angle_gamma   90.00
#
_symmetry.space_group_name_H-M   'P 1'
#
loop_
_entity.id
_entity.type
_entity.pdbx_description
1 polymer ?
#
loop_
_entity_poly.entity_id
_entity_poly.type
_entity_poly.pdbx_seq_one_letter_code
_entity_poly.pdbx_strand_id
1 'polypeptide(L)'
;MDYIFDPDVIHECSMQGIGKPKPEMFDAIADAWEDAYPGRIDRSQPWMYSIAGGAMIQMKLYFASSMEYLMIWGTPIGSEGHSGRHAVGFWDTVIDGEMHYFGEGQFEKRIYRPGDRVWVGPGQARAMNFTDGVWATEYMRGPIMLSMPFGLADEILSTLDFATAGQTVGMYMDLLGKAWRQPLPNGEPSRNPLRKIAATGLGLLAPAVNRIFATNPPDDAIPSAPSARPPKVLPGRHARPHIAPAGGRRSAGGE
;
A
#
# COMPACT_ATOMS: atom_id res chain seq x y z
N MET A 1 5.26 -14.80 12.17
CA MET A 1 4.83 -13.43 12.51
C MET A 1 3.48 -13.26 11.87
N ASP A 2 2.48 -12.91 12.65
CA ASP A 2 1.14 -12.72 12.12
C ASP A 2 1.03 -11.28 11.65
N TYR A 3 0.94 -11.09 10.34
CA TYR A 3 0.64 -9.81 9.72
C TYR A 3 -0.87 -9.57 9.80
N ILE A 4 -1.27 -8.30 9.82
CA ILE A 4 -2.69 -7.90 9.91
C ILE A 4 -3.36 -8.06 8.55
N PHE A 5 -2.68 -7.60 7.49
CA PHE A 5 -3.26 -7.55 6.16
C PHE A 5 -2.82 -8.75 5.30
N ASP A 6 -3.71 -9.20 4.44
CA ASP A 6 -3.41 -10.14 3.37
C ASP A 6 -3.18 -9.38 2.07
N PRO A 7 -2.02 -9.56 1.38
CA PRO A 7 -1.71 -8.81 0.16
C PRO A 7 -2.70 -9.09 -0.98
N ASP A 8 -3.34 -10.26 -1.02
CA ASP A 8 -4.33 -10.57 -2.04
C ASP A 8 -5.63 -9.79 -1.77
N VAL A 9 -6.06 -9.71 -0.51
CA VAL A 9 -7.24 -8.92 -0.11
C VAL A 9 -6.99 -7.43 -0.34
N ILE A 10 -5.78 -6.92 0.01
CA ILE A 10 -5.42 -5.52 -0.26
C ILE A 10 -5.48 -5.21 -1.75
N HIS A 11 -4.97 -6.11 -2.60
CA HIS A 11 -5.03 -5.96 -4.04
C HIS A 11 -6.50 -5.93 -4.55
N GLU A 12 -7.34 -6.89 -4.13
CA GLU A 12 -8.74 -6.95 -4.52
C GLU A 12 -9.53 -5.68 -4.12
N CYS A 13 -9.26 -5.16 -2.92
CA CYS A 13 -9.83 -3.89 -2.46
C CYS A 13 -9.36 -2.71 -3.33
N SER A 14 -8.08 -2.69 -3.72
CA SER A 14 -7.50 -1.63 -4.55
C SER A 14 -8.15 -1.55 -5.93
N MET A 15 -8.62 -2.67 -6.46
CA MET A 15 -9.34 -2.73 -7.73
C MET A 15 -10.66 -1.95 -7.72
N GLN A 16 -11.27 -1.71 -6.55
CA GLN A 16 -12.57 -1.03 -6.43
C GLN A 16 -12.52 0.46 -6.79
N GLY A 17 -11.33 1.04 -6.80
CA GLY A 17 -11.11 2.44 -7.20
C GLY A 17 -10.92 2.63 -8.70
N ILE A 18 -10.48 1.61 -9.43
CA ILE A 18 -10.06 1.74 -10.83
C ILE A 18 -11.20 2.29 -11.71
N GLY A 19 -10.85 3.28 -12.53
CA GLY A 19 -11.78 3.94 -13.45
C GLY A 19 -12.66 5.02 -12.80
N LYS A 20 -12.55 5.25 -11.49
CA LYS A 20 -13.24 6.35 -10.82
C LYS A 20 -12.42 7.63 -10.92
N PRO A 21 -13.05 8.82 -10.97
CA PRO A 21 -12.31 10.08 -10.85
C PRO A 21 -11.69 10.23 -9.46
N LYS A 22 -10.62 11.04 -9.35
CA LYS A 22 -10.04 11.42 -8.06
C LYS A 22 -10.85 12.61 -7.49
N PRO A 23 -11.20 12.67 -6.19
CA PRO A 23 -10.74 11.79 -5.09
C PRO A 23 -11.58 10.52 -4.84
N GLU A 24 -12.73 10.33 -5.52
CA GLU A 24 -13.66 9.21 -5.29
C GLU A 24 -12.96 7.83 -5.45
N MET A 25 -11.95 7.76 -6.31
CA MET A 25 -11.09 6.57 -6.45
C MET A 25 -10.48 6.17 -5.11
N PHE A 26 -9.87 7.12 -4.41
CA PHE A 26 -9.18 6.89 -3.14
C PHE A 26 -10.16 6.56 -2.02
N ASP A 27 -11.32 7.21 -2.02
CA ASP A 27 -12.38 6.94 -1.04
C ASP A 27 -12.94 5.53 -1.21
N ALA A 28 -13.22 5.10 -2.45
CA ALA A 28 -13.71 3.76 -2.74
C ALA A 28 -12.72 2.65 -2.31
N ILE A 29 -11.43 2.87 -2.50
CA ILE A 29 -10.38 1.96 -2.04
C ILE A 29 -10.36 1.91 -0.51
N ALA A 30 -10.39 3.08 0.14
CA ALA A 30 -10.36 3.15 1.59
C ALA A 30 -11.63 2.55 2.23
N ASP A 31 -12.80 2.68 1.58
CA ASP A 31 -14.05 2.02 1.99
C ASP A 31 -13.89 0.49 1.92
N ALA A 32 -13.35 -0.03 0.82
CA ALA A 32 -13.12 -1.45 0.65
C ALA A 32 -12.11 -2.01 1.66
N TRP A 33 -11.04 -1.26 1.97
CA TRP A 33 -10.09 -1.64 3.02
C TRP A 33 -10.73 -1.64 4.41
N GLU A 34 -11.57 -0.63 4.74
CA GLU A 34 -12.26 -0.57 6.02
C GLU A 34 -13.30 -1.69 6.18
N ASP A 35 -14.00 -2.03 5.09
CA ASP A 35 -14.94 -3.17 5.08
C ASP A 35 -14.21 -4.52 5.30
N ALA A 36 -13.02 -4.68 4.72
CA ALA A 36 -12.20 -5.90 4.87
C ALA A 36 -11.48 -5.97 6.23
N TYR A 37 -11.08 -4.82 6.79
CA TYR A 37 -10.29 -4.70 8.02
C TYR A 37 -10.87 -3.62 8.95
N PRO A 38 -12.06 -3.83 9.54
CA PRO A 38 -12.77 -2.83 10.32
C PRO A 38 -11.93 -2.23 11.46
N GLY A 39 -11.91 -0.91 11.53
CA GLY A 39 -11.20 -0.15 12.56
C GLY A 39 -9.67 -0.09 12.38
N ARG A 40 -9.15 -0.55 11.24
CA ARG A 40 -7.70 -0.51 10.95
C ARG A 40 -7.29 0.66 10.07
N ILE A 41 -8.21 1.21 9.31
CA ILE A 41 -7.94 2.19 8.26
C ILE A 41 -8.10 3.61 8.82
N ASP A 42 -7.00 4.33 8.91
CA ASP A 42 -7.01 5.73 9.33
C ASP A 42 -7.12 6.66 8.12
N ARG A 43 -8.21 7.38 8.03
CA ARG A 43 -8.44 8.35 6.94
C ARG A 43 -8.06 9.79 7.33
N SER A 44 -7.68 10.01 8.59
CA SER A 44 -7.42 11.36 9.11
C SER A 44 -6.08 11.95 8.64
N GLN A 45 -5.18 11.11 8.15
CA GLN A 45 -3.86 11.55 7.70
C GLN A 45 -3.97 12.42 6.43
N PRO A 46 -3.18 13.50 6.33
CA PRO A 46 -3.16 14.34 5.14
C PRO A 46 -2.41 13.68 3.98
N TRP A 47 -2.64 14.18 2.76
CA TRP A 47 -1.70 14.00 1.66
C TRP A 47 -0.44 14.81 1.91
N MET A 48 0.72 14.25 1.60
CA MET A 48 2.00 14.91 1.75
C MET A 48 2.95 14.54 0.61
N TYR A 49 3.93 15.38 0.37
CA TYR A 49 5.02 15.05 -0.54
C TYR A 49 5.87 13.91 0.03
N SER A 50 6.52 13.18 -0.86
CA SER A 50 7.61 12.28 -0.55
C SER A 50 8.58 12.25 -1.72
N ILE A 51 9.86 12.35 -1.41
CA ILE A 51 10.93 12.20 -2.38
C ILE A 51 11.80 11.05 -1.90
N ALA A 52 11.76 9.95 -2.63
CA ALA A 52 12.48 8.75 -2.23
C ALA A 52 13.14 8.12 -3.46
N GLY A 53 14.46 7.98 -3.41
CA GLY A 53 15.24 7.44 -4.52
C GLY A 53 15.16 8.28 -5.80
N GLY A 54 15.00 9.59 -5.68
CA GLY A 54 14.86 10.52 -6.79
C GLY A 54 13.42 10.71 -7.30
N ALA A 55 12.51 9.76 -7.03
CA ALA A 55 11.12 9.89 -7.45
C ALA A 55 10.37 10.85 -6.54
N MET A 56 9.79 11.90 -7.13
CA MET A 56 8.92 12.82 -6.42
C MET A 56 7.47 12.41 -6.59
N ILE A 57 6.83 12.13 -5.47
CA ILE A 57 5.44 11.67 -5.39
C ILE A 57 4.71 12.44 -4.29
N GLN A 58 3.43 12.19 -4.15
CA GLN A 58 2.69 12.42 -2.92
C GLN A 58 2.12 11.10 -2.39
N MET A 59 1.95 11.02 -1.09
CA MET A 59 1.46 9.83 -0.42
C MET A 59 0.48 10.17 0.69
N LYS A 60 -0.36 9.19 1.02
CA LYS A 60 -1.22 9.18 2.20
C LYS A 60 -1.16 7.81 2.84
N LEU A 61 -0.72 7.76 4.08
CA LEU A 61 -0.74 6.53 4.89
C LEU A 61 -2.13 6.31 5.48
N TYR A 62 -2.59 5.08 5.43
CA TYR A 62 -3.85 4.63 6.03
C TYR A 62 -3.63 3.70 7.23
N PHE A 63 -2.46 3.09 7.29
CA PHE A 63 -2.03 2.27 8.42
C PHE A 63 -0.50 2.24 8.50
N ALA A 64 0.04 2.24 9.71
CA ALA A 64 1.45 1.95 9.94
C ALA A 64 1.65 1.25 11.29
N SER A 65 2.50 0.24 11.28
CA SER A 65 3.00 -0.46 12.46
C SER A 65 4.53 -0.61 12.36
N SER A 66 5.15 -1.28 13.32
CA SER A 66 6.58 -1.60 13.20
C SER A 66 6.91 -2.59 12.09
N MET A 67 5.90 -3.33 11.58
CA MET A 67 6.10 -4.45 10.65
C MET A 67 5.28 -4.36 9.37
N GLU A 68 4.39 -3.40 9.25
CA GLU A 68 3.51 -3.22 8.10
C GLU A 68 3.15 -1.76 7.91
N TYR A 69 2.96 -1.34 6.67
CA TYR A 69 2.19 -0.16 6.36
C TYR A 69 1.31 -0.35 5.12
N LEU A 70 0.30 0.49 5.02
CA LEU A 70 -0.63 0.56 3.89
C LEU A 70 -0.80 2.03 3.50
N MET A 71 -0.58 2.32 2.21
CA MET A 71 -0.70 3.68 1.69
C MET A 71 -1.28 3.71 0.28
N ILE A 72 -1.73 4.90 -0.12
CA ILE A 72 -1.91 5.29 -1.52
C ILE A 72 -0.84 6.33 -1.81
N TRP A 73 -0.19 6.17 -2.95
CA TRP A 73 0.81 7.10 -3.44
C TRP A 73 0.65 7.37 -4.92
N GLY A 74 1.25 8.44 -5.39
CA GLY A 74 1.27 8.74 -6.82
C GLY A 74 1.75 10.14 -7.13
N THR A 75 1.77 10.44 -8.40
CA THR A 75 2.13 11.74 -8.93
C THR A 75 1.25 12.09 -10.14
N PRO A 76 0.77 13.32 -10.27
CA PRO A 76 0.02 13.76 -11.45
C PRO A 76 0.92 14.12 -12.64
N ILE A 77 2.23 14.08 -12.46
CA ILE A 77 3.25 14.38 -13.47
C ILE A 77 4.23 13.22 -13.59
N GLY A 78 5.04 13.20 -14.65
CA GLY A 78 6.09 12.20 -14.78
C GLY A 78 7.14 12.32 -13.68
N SER A 79 7.69 11.19 -13.27
CA SER A 79 8.81 11.10 -12.33
C SER A 79 9.60 9.83 -12.59
N GLU A 80 10.85 9.78 -12.12
CA GLU A 80 11.68 8.59 -12.21
C GLU A 80 12.54 8.43 -10.96
N GLY A 81 12.99 7.21 -10.70
CA GLY A 81 13.80 6.97 -9.53
C GLY A 81 14.15 5.50 -9.30
N HIS A 82 14.57 5.25 -8.08
CA HIS A 82 14.99 3.96 -7.57
C HIS A 82 14.07 3.52 -6.43
N SER A 83 13.53 2.31 -6.49
CA SER A 83 12.59 1.80 -5.47
C SER A 83 13.19 1.57 -4.08
N GLY A 84 14.50 1.76 -3.93
CA GLY A 84 15.24 1.40 -2.72
C GLY A 84 15.56 -0.10 -2.65
N ARG A 85 16.65 -0.42 -1.94
CA ARG A 85 17.04 -1.80 -1.63
C ARG A 85 16.84 -2.02 -0.13
N HIS A 86 15.71 -2.61 0.22
CA HIS A 86 15.23 -2.68 1.61
C HIS A 86 15.29 -4.08 2.20
N ALA A 87 15.28 -4.17 3.53
CA ALA A 87 15.07 -5.42 4.27
C ALA A 87 13.57 -5.84 4.33
N VAL A 88 12.70 -5.04 3.74
CA VAL A 88 11.25 -5.24 3.66
C VAL A 88 10.84 -5.64 2.25
N GLY A 89 9.67 -6.22 2.11
CA GLY A 89 9.06 -6.48 0.80
C GLY A 89 7.77 -5.69 0.65
N PHE A 90 7.44 -5.26 -0.56
CA PHE A 90 6.23 -4.49 -0.82
C PHE A 90 5.51 -4.93 -2.09
N TRP A 91 4.22 -4.70 -2.11
CA TRP A 91 3.33 -4.88 -3.25
C TRP A 91 2.74 -3.55 -3.64
N ASP A 92 2.94 -3.17 -4.91
CA ASP A 92 2.22 -2.07 -5.53
C ASP A 92 1.08 -2.61 -6.39
N THR A 93 -0.10 -2.04 -6.28
CA THR A 93 -1.19 -2.22 -7.25
C THR A 93 -1.39 -0.92 -7.98
N VAL A 94 -1.16 -0.90 -9.29
CA VAL A 94 -1.42 0.29 -10.11
C VAL A 94 -2.92 0.49 -10.20
N ILE A 95 -3.40 1.70 -9.88
CA ILE A 95 -4.82 2.06 -9.90
C ILE A 95 -5.16 3.09 -10.98
N ASP A 96 -4.16 3.84 -11.46
CA ASP A 96 -4.29 4.78 -12.58
C ASP A 96 -2.91 5.09 -13.17
N GLY A 97 -2.84 5.34 -14.49
CA GLY A 97 -1.57 5.62 -15.21
C GLY A 97 -0.76 4.37 -15.56
N GLU A 98 0.52 4.55 -15.83
CA GLU A 98 1.45 3.46 -16.15
C GLU A 98 2.72 3.56 -15.31
N MET A 99 3.19 2.42 -14.81
CA MET A 99 4.43 2.29 -14.07
C MET A 99 5.41 1.39 -14.83
N HIS A 100 6.60 1.91 -15.09
CA HIS A 100 7.64 1.20 -15.82
C HIS A 100 8.76 0.81 -14.88
N TYR A 101 9.11 -0.48 -14.84
CA TYR A 101 10.17 -1.02 -14.01
C TYR A 101 11.19 -1.80 -14.82
N PHE A 102 12.46 -1.74 -14.38
CA PHE A 102 13.48 -2.72 -14.77
C PHE A 102 14.45 -2.99 -13.61
N GLY A 103 15.05 -4.15 -13.59
CA GLY A 103 16.08 -4.56 -12.63
C GLY A 103 17.48 -4.47 -13.20
N GLU A 104 18.48 -4.60 -12.33
CA GLU A 104 19.89 -4.69 -12.73
C GLU A 104 20.09 -5.85 -13.74
N GLY A 105 20.78 -5.58 -14.85
CA GLY A 105 21.03 -6.57 -15.90
C GLY A 105 19.86 -6.80 -16.86
N GLN A 106 18.74 -6.11 -16.71
CA GLN A 106 17.62 -6.13 -17.65
C GLN A 106 17.77 -4.98 -18.65
N PHE A 107 17.52 -5.27 -19.91
CA PHE A 107 17.65 -4.31 -21.01
C PHE A 107 16.29 -3.90 -21.59
N GLU A 108 15.22 -4.46 -21.04
CA GLU A 108 13.84 -4.14 -21.40
C GLU A 108 13.05 -3.77 -20.13
N LYS A 109 12.18 -2.76 -20.27
CA LYS A 109 11.28 -2.37 -19.21
C LYS A 109 10.06 -3.27 -19.16
N ARG A 110 9.53 -3.48 -17.96
CA ARG A 110 8.17 -3.99 -17.75
C ARG A 110 7.23 -2.82 -17.56
N ILE A 111 6.05 -2.92 -18.14
CA ILE A 111 4.99 -1.93 -18.03
C ILE A 111 3.85 -2.53 -17.21
N TYR A 112 3.48 -1.82 -16.16
CA TYR A 112 2.36 -2.16 -15.29
C TYR A 112 1.26 -1.13 -15.46
N ARG A 113 0.01 -1.60 -15.59
CA ARG A 113 -1.19 -0.82 -15.86
C ARG A 113 -2.22 -0.99 -14.75
N PRO A 114 -3.30 -0.18 -14.73
CA PRO A 114 -4.35 -0.33 -13.74
C PRO A 114 -4.84 -1.78 -13.64
N GLY A 115 -4.77 -2.33 -12.42
CA GLY A 115 -5.07 -3.71 -12.12
C GLY A 115 -3.84 -4.64 -12.03
N ASP A 116 -2.69 -4.23 -12.54
CA ASP A 116 -1.47 -5.01 -12.38
C ASP A 116 -0.90 -4.84 -10.97
N ARG A 117 -0.31 -5.91 -10.48
CA ARG A 117 0.38 -5.93 -9.18
C ARG A 117 1.86 -6.22 -9.36
N VAL A 118 2.68 -5.40 -8.72
CA VAL A 118 4.13 -5.56 -8.66
C VAL A 118 4.53 -6.11 -7.28
N TRP A 119 5.50 -6.99 -7.26
CA TRP A 119 6.17 -7.42 -6.03
C TRP A 119 7.64 -7.08 -6.09
N VAL A 120 8.14 -6.42 -5.04
CA VAL A 120 9.56 -6.19 -4.83
C VAL A 120 9.94 -6.82 -3.49
N GLY A 121 10.73 -7.86 -3.55
CA GLY A 121 11.13 -8.63 -2.36
C GLY A 121 12.27 -7.97 -1.57
N PRO A 122 12.50 -8.44 -0.34
CA PRO A 122 13.62 -7.98 0.47
C PRO A 122 14.95 -8.16 -0.27
N GLY A 123 15.78 -7.11 -0.27
CA GLY A 123 17.07 -7.08 -0.96
C GLY A 123 16.99 -6.82 -2.46
N GLN A 124 15.81 -6.73 -3.04
CA GLN A 124 15.62 -6.35 -4.43
C GLN A 124 15.50 -4.83 -4.58
N ALA A 125 15.86 -4.34 -5.74
CA ALA A 125 15.62 -2.95 -6.15
C ALA A 125 15.20 -2.90 -7.62
N ARG A 126 14.48 -1.86 -7.99
CA ARG A 126 14.06 -1.58 -9.37
C ARG A 126 14.31 -0.12 -9.69
N ALA A 127 14.73 0.14 -10.91
CA ALA A 127 14.55 1.46 -11.51
C ALA A 127 13.09 1.60 -11.89
N MET A 128 12.53 2.77 -11.70
CA MET A 128 11.13 3.06 -11.97
C MET A 128 10.98 4.38 -12.72
N ASN A 129 9.97 4.44 -13.59
CA ASN A 129 9.59 5.65 -14.32
C ASN A 129 8.07 5.70 -14.47
N PHE A 130 7.52 6.91 -14.35
CA PHE A 130 6.12 7.23 -14.52
C PHE A 130 6.00 8.32 -15.58
N THR A 131 5.60 7.97 -16.80
CA THR A 131 5.71 8.86 -17.96
C THR A 131 4.84 10.12 -17.83
N ASP A 132 3.55 9.95 -17.53
CA ASP A 132 2.55 11.03 -17.45
C ASP A 132 1.83 11.08 -16.10
N GLY A 133 2.42 10.42 -15.11
CA GLY A 133 1.81 10.24 -13.80
C GLY A 133 1.31 8.82 -13.56
N VAL A 134 1.22 8.51 -12.29
CA VAL A 134 0.77 7.19 -11.80
C VAL A 134 0.11 7.35 -10.44
N TRP A 135 -0.82 6.45 -10.14
CA TRP A 135 -1.35 6.25 -8.79
C TRP A 135 -1.34 4.76 -8.49
N ALA A 136 -0.91 4.43 -7.30
CA ALA A 136 -0.83 3.05 -6.84
C ALA A 136 -1.19 2.96 -5.36
N THR A 137 -1.65 1.78 -4.95
CA THR A 137 -1.67 1.40 -3.54
C THR A 137 -0.40 0.63 -3.23
N GLU A 138 0.19 0.86 -2.09
CA GLU A 138 1.35 0.11 -1.63
C GLU A 138 1.08 -0.54 -0.27
N TYR A 139 1.37 -1.82 -0.19
CA TYR A 139 1.38 -2.57 1.04
C TYR A 139 2.77 -3.14 1.31
N MET A 140 3.39 -2.76 2.41
CA MET A 140 4.73 -3.18 2.78
C MET A 140 4.74 -4.06 4.02
N ARG A 141 5.60 -5.08 4.02
CA ARG A 141 5.85 -5.99 5.15
C ARG A 141 7.31 -6.06 5.51
N GLY A 142 7.58 -6.14 6.80
CA GLY A 142 8.91 -6.30 7.37
C GLY A 142 9.24 -5.20 8.37
N PRO A 143 10.49 -5.08 8.82
CA PRO A 143 10.89 -4.07 9.80
C PRO A 143 10.89 -2.66 9.16
N ILE A 144 9.73 -2.00 9.15
CA ILE A 144 9.49 -0.72 8.48
C ILE A 144 10.51 0.35 8.88
N MET A 145 10.92 0.39 10.16
CA MET A 145 11.92 1.34 10.64
C MET A 145 13.25 1.29 9.86
N LEU A 146 13.58 0.15 9.24
CA LEU A 146 14.82 0.01 8.45
C LEU A 146 14.70 0.62 7.05
N SER A 147 13.50 0.92 6.57
CA SER A 147 13.28 1.64 5.31
C SER A 147 13.19 3.16 5.49
N MET A 148 12.96 3.65 6.72
CA MET A 148 12.84 5.08 7.01
C MET A 148 14.03 5.93 6.54
N PRO A 149 15.30 5.51 6.70
CA PRO A 149 16.43 6.31 6.21
C PRO A 149 16.36 6.58 4.71
N PHE A 150 15.90 5.62 3.90
CA PHE A 150 15.70 5.81 2.46
C PHE A 150 14.59 6.80 2.18
N GLY A 151 13.43 6.67 2.86
CA GLY A 151 12.29 7.56 2.68
C GLY A 151 12.55 9.01 3.10
N LEU A 152 13.57 9.25 3.95
CA LEU A 152 13.91 10.58 4.45
C LEU A 152 15.18 11.18 3.81
N ALA A 153 16.01 10.35 3.15
CA ALA A 153 17.32 10.77 2.69
C ALA A 153 17.25 11.94 1.69
N ASP A 154 16.39 11.82 0.69
CA ASP A 154 16.26 12.87 -0.33
C ASP A 154 15.58 14.12 0.22
N GLU A 155 14.63 13.98 1.13
CA GLU A 155 13.98 15.11 1.81
C GLU A 155 14.98 15.92 2.64
N ILE A 156 15.90 15.24 3.35
CA ILE A 156 16.88 15.88 4.23
C ILE A 156 18.13 16.33 3.48
N LEU A 157 18.66 15.51 2.56
CA LEU A 157 19.99 15.72 1.97
C LEU A 157 19.97 16.35 0.57
N SER A 158 18.87 16.17 -0.18
CA SER A 158 18.73 16.63 -1.54
C SER A 158 17.90 17.91 -1.62
N THR A 159 16.68 17.89 -1.08
CA THR A 159 15.75 19.02 -1.18
C THR A 159 15.75 19.95 0.03
N LEU A 160 16.35 19.52 1.15
CA LEU A 160 16.35 20.24 2.43
C LEU A 160 14.93 20.56 2.94
N ASP A 161 13.95 19.72 2.58
CA ASP A 161 12.55 19.85 3.00
C ASP A 161 12.33 19.20 4.37
N PHE A 162 12.84 19.85 5.40
CA PHE A 162 12.70 19.40 6.79
C PHE A 162 11.23 19.39 7.26
N ALA A 163 10.36 20.17 6.61
CA ALA A 163 8.94 20.20 6.93
C ALA A 163 8.29 18.87 6.51
N THR A 164 8.51 18.41 5.29
CA THR A 164 8.04 17.11 4.80
C THR A 164 8.65 15.95 5.61
N ALA A 165 9.96 15.98 5.87
CA ALA A 165 10.60 14.97 6.72
C ALA A 165 9.98 14.91 8.13
N GLY A 166 9.70 16.06 8.75
CA GLY A 166 9.00 16.12 10.03
C GLY A 166 7.57 15.58 9.97
N GLN A 167 6.82 15.87 8.91
CA GLN A 167 5.47 15.32 8.69
C GLN A 167 5.51 13.81 8.48
N THR A 168 6.44 13.28 7.70
CA THR A 168 6.63 11.83 7.48
C THR A 168 6.82 11.10 8.80
N VAL A 169 7.75 11.57 9.63
CA VAL A 169 8.01 10.98 10.94
C VAL A 169 6.80 11.11 11.86
N GLY A 170 6.18 12.30 11.92
CA GLY A 170 5.02 12.57 12.76
C GLY A 170 3.82 11.69 12.42
N MET A 171 3.49 11.56 11.14
CA MET A 171 2.40 10.73 10.65
C MET A 171 2.65 9.24 10.94
N TYR A 172 3.87 8.76 10.69
CA TYR A 172 4.24 7.38 11.00
C TYR A 172 4.12 7.09 12.51
N MET A 173 4.60 7.98 13.37
CA MET A 173 4.53 7.80 14.81
C MET A 173 3.10 7.86 15.36
N ASP A 174 2.23 8.70 14.79
CA ASP A 174 0.81 8.76 15.16
C ASP A 174 0.12 7.43 14.81
N LEU A 175 0.27 6.94 13.59
CA LEU A 175 -0.30 5.67 13.15
C LEU A 175 0.25 4.47 13.94
N LEU A 176 1.55 4.45 14.20
CA LEU A 176 2.20 3.44 15.03
C LEU A 176 1.58 3.42 16.45
N GLY A 177 1.37 4.60 17.04
CA GLY A 177 0.71 4.74 18.34
C GLY A 177 -0.74 4.25 18.33
N LYS A 178 -1.48 4.48 17.24
CA LYS A 178 -2.84 3.97 17.05
C LYS A 178 -2.83 2.44 16.90
N ALA A 179 -1.96 1.90 16.05
CA ALA A 179 -1.81 0.45 15.86
C ALA A 179 -1.46 -0.30 17.16
N TRP A 180 -0.65 0.30 18.03
CA TRP A 180 -0.31 -0.32 19.32
C TRP A 180 -1.47 -0.41 20.32
N ARG A 181 -2.49 0.42 20.17
CA ARG A 181 -3.69 0.39 21.02
C ARG A 181 -4.72 -0.63 20.56
N GLN A 182 -4.57 -1.14 19.34
CA GLN A 182 -5.49 -2.10 18.76
C GLN A 182 -5.02 -3.55 19.05
N PRO A 183 -5.95 -4.48 19.39
CA PRO A 183 -5.59 -5.89 19.54
C PRO A 183 -5.11 -6.47 18.22
N LEU A 184 -4.26 -7.50 18.29
CA LEU A 184 -3.90 -8.30 17.12
C LEU A 184 -5.13 -9.05 16.56
N PRO A 185 -5.10 -9.53 15.30
CA PRO A 185 -6.21 -10.27 14.70
C PRO A 185 -6.66 -11.51 15.49
N ASN A 186 -5.75 -12.11 16.26
CA ASN A 186 -6.01 -13.24 17.16
C ASN A 186 -6.57 -12.83 18.54
N GLY A 187 -6.89 -11.53 18.74
CA GLY A 187 -7.37 -11.00 20.00
C GLY A 187 -6.30 -10.78 21.10
N GLU A 188 -5.04 -11.14 20.82
CA GLU A 188 -3.95 -10.84 21.77
C GLU A 188 -3.65 -9.34 21.80
N PRO A 189 -3.31 -8.80 22.99
CA PRO A 189 -2.88 -7.42 23.10
C PRO A 189 -1.62 -7.21 22.23
N SER A 190 -1.59 -6.08 21.50
CA SER A 190 -0.43 -5.67 20.71
C SER A 190 0.81 -5.72 21.59
N ARG A 191 1.71 -6.66 21.28
CA ARG A 191 2.96 -6.80 22.05
C ARG A 191 3.85 -5.60 21.78
N ASN A 192 4.33 -4.94 22.83
CA ASN A 192 5.24 -3.80 22.73
C ASN A 192 6.42 -4.15 21.80
N PRO A 193 6.47 -3.63 20.56
CA PRO A 193 7.47 -4.02 19.58
C PRO A 193 8.87 -3.53 19.96
N LEU A 194 9.00 -2.51 20.82
CA LEU A 194 10.29 -2.02 21.29
C LEU A 194 11.06 -3.10 22.05
N ARG A 195 10.39 -3.98 22.78
CA ARG A 195 11.03 -5.15 23.40
C ARG A 195 11.55 -6.16 22.38
N LYS A 196 10.82 -6.37 21.26
CA LYS A 196 11.27 -7.26 20.19
C LYS A 196 12.33 -6.62 19.32
N ILE A 197 12.25 -5.32 19.05
CA ILE A 197 13.28 -4.58 18.30
C ILE A 197 14.60 -4.57 19.07
N ALA A 198 14.60 -4.34 20.38
CA ALA A 198 15.80 -4.42 21.20
C ALA A 198 16.38 -5.84 21.27
N ALA A 199 15.53 -6.87 21.33
CA ALA A 199 15.99 -8.27 21.38
C ALA A 199 16.39 -8.85 20.01
N THR A 200 15.79 -8.35 18.90
CA THR A 200 16.03 -8.85 17.55
C THR A 200 16.90 -7.91 16.70
N GLY A 201 16.99 -6.64 17.08
CA GLY A 201 17.61 -5.60 16.24
C GLY A 201 19.09 -5.86 15.95
N LEU A 202 19.85 -6.34 16.93
CA LEU A 202 21.27 -6.68 16.75
C LEU A 202 21.48 -8.00 15.99
N GLY A 203 20.58 -8.96 16.12
CA GLY A 203 20.67 -10.26 15.42
C GLY A 203 20.15 -10.23 13.98
N LEU A 204 19.23 -9.29 13.64
CA LEU A 204 18.68 -9.14 12.30
C LEU A 204 19.49 -8.20 11.40
N LEU A 205 20.35 -7.34 11.98
CA LEU A 205 21.15 -6.39 11.20
C LEU A 205 22.13 -7.11 10.25
N ALA A 206 22.79 -8.15 10.67
CA ALA A 206 23.78 -8.85 9.84
C ALA A 206 23.15 -9.57 8.63
N PRO A 207 22.05 -10.37 8.76
CA PRO A 207 21.36 -10.95 7.61
C PRO A 207 20.63 -9.91 6.75
N ALA A 208 20.09 -8.83 7.36
CA ALA A 208 19.44 -7.76 6.63
C ALA A 208 20.44 -6.96 5.79
N VAL A 209 21.58 -6.61 6.35
CA VAL A 209 22.67 -5.94 5.63
C VAL A 209 23.17 -6.82 4.47
N ASN A 210 23.39 -8.10 4.69
CA ASN A 210 23.80 -9.01 3.63
C ASN A 210 22.75 -9.16 2.53
N ARG A 211 21.44 -9.10 2.86
CA ARG A 211 20.34 -9.11 1.86
C ARG A 211 20.22 -7.79 1.11
N ILE A 212 20.46 -6.67 1.78
CA ILE A 212 20.40 -5.33 1.17
C ILE A 212 21.50 -5.19 0.10
N PHE A 213 22.65 -5.81 0.28
CA PHE A 213 23.78 -5.76 -0.66
C PHE A 213 23.84 -6.96 -1.62
N ALA A 214 22.88 -7.89 -1.54
CA ALA A 214 22.80 -8.97 -2.52
C ALA A 214 22.40 -8.40 -3.90
N THR A 215 22.97 -8.95 -4.97
CA THR A 215 22.53 -8.63 -6.32
C THR A 215 21.10 -9.12 -6.54
N ASN A 216 20.34 -8.41 -7.39
CA ASN A 216 18.99 -8.86 -7.75
C ASN A 216 19.07 -10.25 -8.42
N PRO A 217 18.25 -11.22 -8.01
CA PRO A 217 18.12 -12.45 -8.77
C PRO A 217 17.53 -12.14 -10.14
N PRO A 218 17.83 -12.98 -11.17
CA PRO A 218 17.17 -12.89 -12.46
C PRO A 218 15.65 -12.88 -12.31
N ASP A 219 14.93 -12.21 -13.22
CA ASP A 219 13.46 -12.05 -13.13
C ASP A 219 12.68 -13.37 -13.19
N ASP A 220 13.23 -14.40 -13.80
CA ASP A 220 12.70 -15.76 -13.84
C ASP A 220 12.75 -16.47 -12.46
N ALA A 221 13.59 -15.98 -11.54
CA ALA A 221 13.62 -16.41 -10.15
C ALA A 221 12.61 -15.65 -9.25
N ILE A 222 11.93 -14.61 -9.76
CA ILE A 222 10.84 -13.96 -9.05
C ILE A 222 9.61 -14.85 -9.26
N PRO A 223 9.04 -15.43 -8.19
CA PRO A 223 7.79 -16.17 -8.32
C PRO A 223 6.78 -15.26 -9.04
N SER A 224 6.24 -15.71 -10.17
CA SER A 224 5.03 -15.11 -10.71
C SER A 224 4.06 -14.99 -9.53
N ALA A 225 3.44 -13.80 -9.38
CA ALA A 225 2.43 -13.61 -8.35
C ALA A 225 1.55 -14.86 -8.31
N PRO A 226 1.30 -15.46 -7.13
CA PRO A 226 0.51 -16.67 -7.06
C PRO A 226 -0.75 -16.45 -7.88
N SER A 227 -1.02 -17.38 -8.81
CA SER A 227 -2.16 -17.29 -9.70
C SER A 227 -3.38 -16.99 -8.84
N ALA A 228 -4.09 -15.93 -9.18
CA ALA A 228 -5.25 -15.48 -8.43
C ALA A 228 -6.12 -16.69 -8.10
N ARG A 229 -6.26 -17.03 -6.83
CA ARG A 229 -7.31 -17.96 -6.41
C ARG A 229 -8.62 -17.34 -6.89
N PRO A 230 -9.54 -18.13 -7.43
CA PRO A 230 -10.84 -17.60 -7.82
C PRO A 230 -11.39 -16.80 -6.62
N PRO A 231 -11.98 -15.64 -6.85
CA PRO A 231 -12.44 -14.76 -5.78
C PRO A 231 -13.30 -15.57 -4.81
N LYS A 232 -12.97 -15.52 -3.52
CA LYS A 232 -13.89 -15.98 -2.48
C LYS A 232 -15.11 -15.09 -2.63
N VAL A 233 -16.20 -15.68 -3.11
CA VAL A 233 -17.50 -15.01 -3.16
C VAL A 233 -17.83 -14.64 -1.71
N LEU A 234 -17.73 -13.36 -1.41
CA LEU A 234 -18.22 -12.82 -0.15
C LEU A 234 -19.72 -13.14 -0.10
N PRO A 235 -20.24 -13.67 1.02
CA PRO A 235 -21.65 -14.02 1.12
C PRO A 235 -22.49 -12.78 0.83
N GLY A 236 -23.29 -12.86 -0.24
CA GLY A 236 -24.11 -11.78 -0.72
C GLY A 236 -24.99 -11.25 0.42
N ARG A 237 -25.02 -9.94 0.60
CA ARG A 237 -26.05 -9.28 1.40
C ARG A 237 -27.39 -9.69 0.81
N HIS A 238 -28.23 -10.31 1.62
CA HIS A 238 -29.61 -10.59 1.26
C HIS A 238 -30.25 -9.31 0.73
N ALA A 239 -30.62 -9.34 -0.55
CA ALA A 239 -31.42 -8.30 -1.15
C ALA A 239 -32.70 -8.13 -0.30
N ARG A 240 -32.92 -6.94 0.22
CA ARG A 240 -34.19 -6.61 0.88
C ARG A 240 -35.30 -6.82 -0.16
N PRO A 241 -36.40 -7.50 0.20
CA PRO A 241 -37.52 -7.66 -0.72
C PRO A 241 -38.08 -6.28 -1.08
N HIS A 242 -38.18 -6.01 -2.36
CA HIS A 242 -38.90 -4.86 -2.91
C HIS A 242 -40.37 -4.93 -2.45
N ILE A 243 -40.79 -4.01 -1.59
CA ILE A 243 -42.19 -3.79 -1.27
C ILE A 243 -42.78 -3.07 -2.50
N ALA A 244 -43.62 -3.78 -3.25
CA ALA A 244 -44.38 -3.20 -4.32
C ALA A 244 -45.38 -2.17 -3.77
N PRO A 245 -45.58 -1.01 -4.41
CA PRO A 245 -46.61 -0.07 -3.98
C PRO A 245 -48.00 -0.64 -4.24
N ALA A 246 -48.85 -0.58 -3.22
CA ALA A 246 -50.26 -1.04 -3.28
C ALA A 246 -51.02 -0.33 -4.39
N GLY A 247 -51.68 -1.11 -5.21
CA GLY A 247 -52.47 -0.64 -6.33
C GLY A 247 -53.62 0.26 -5.90
N GLY A 248 -53.62 1.50 -6.40
CA GLY A 248 -54.76 2.41 -6.35
C GLY A 248 -55.87 1.92 -7.26
N ARG A 249 -57.04 1.62 -6.68
CA ARG A 249 -58.28 1.35 -7.40
C ARG A 249 -58.68 2.56 -8.25
N ARG A 250 -58.85 2.36 -9.55
CA ARG A 250 -59.62 3.26 -10.41
C ARG A 250 -61.10 3.00 -10.16
N SER A 251 -61.80 4.00 -9.66
CA SER A 251 -63.24 4.06 -9.71
C SER A 251 -63.69 4.61 -11.07
N ALA A 252 -64.48 3.84 -11.80
CA ALA A 252 -65.23 4.28 -12.93
C ALA A 252 -66.51 4.96 -12.44
N GLY A 253 -66.96 5.99 -13.12
CA GLY A 253 -68.20 6.71 -13.10
C GLY A 253 -68.03 7.88 -14.03
N GLY A 254 -68.71 8.02 -15.11
CA GLY A 254 -70.07 7.99 -15.53
C GLY A 254 -70.63 9.39 -15.58
N GLU A 255 -70.78 9.87 -16.76
CA GLU A 255 -71.45 11.00 -17.37
C GLU A 255 -70.56 12.03 -18.01
#